data_b3ce46e2960b727a13b9715bd64d879d
#
_entry.id   b3ce46e2960b727a13b9715bd64d879d
#
_cell.length_a   1.000
_cell.length_b   1.000
_cell.length_c   1.000
_cell.angle_alpha   90.00
_cell.angle_beta   90.00
_cell.angle_gamma   90.00
#
_symmetry.space_group_name_H-M   'P 1'
#
loop_
_entity.id
_entity.type
_entity.pdbx_description
1 polymer ?
#
loop_
_entity_poly.entity_id
_entity_poly.type
_entity_poly.pdbx_seq_one_letter_code
_entity_poly.pdbx_strand_id
1 'polypeptide(L)'
;RGRLAVAIQPITADLNGLTAQRKAVASLMSTLSASKGGVQAKLDAVAEAEAQAKDYREQITSIARKLNDYQVLYQAFGLDGIQYMIVKGVVPEITHRANDILYSMTGGRMAVDIRTEKEQKSTKQIVNSLEVWINSLSGGSRPYQSHSGGEKVKISLAVTLGLADIKARRAGVQLGMLFIDEPPFLDSDGTEAYADALASMATRNPAMRILAISHDPTMVARFPQSIRVESGENGSTVRMD
;
A
#
# COMPACT_ATOMS: atom_id res chain seq x y z
N ARG A 1 6.32 -109.13 40.92
CA ARG A 1 6.76 -107.71 40.97
C ARG A 1 7.31 -107.28 39.63
N GLY A 2 7.94 -108.05 38.78
CA GLY A 2 8.54 -107.64 37.49
C GLY A 2 7.55 -107.28 36.42
N ARG A 3 6.32 -107.86 36.31
CA ARG A 3 5.32 -107.54 35.31
C ARG A 3 4.66 -106.15 35.47
N LEU A 4 4.54 -105.66 36.71
CA LEU A 4 4.03 -104.30 36.99
C LEU A 4 5.05 -103.23 36.67
N ALA A 5 6.31 -103.44 36.88
CA ALA A 5 7.40 -102.52 36.57
C ALA A 5 7.49 -102.29 35.03
N VAL A 6 7.30 -103.34 34.20
CA VAL A 6 7.31 -103.26 32.73
C VAL A 6 6.12 -102.52 32.18
N ALA A 7 4.93 -102.62 32.84
CA ALA A 7 3.76 -101.90 32.45
C ALA A 7 3.74 -100.39 32.83
N ILE A 8 4.47 -100.05 33.90
CA ILE A 8 4.58 -98.63 34.39
C ILE A 8 5.55 -97.81 33.54
N GLN A 9 6.60 -98.39 32.98
CA GLN A 9 7.60 -97.68 32.18
C GLN A 9 7.02 -96.92 30.97
N PRO A 10 6.18 -97.50 30.10
CA PRO A 10 5.62 -96.80 28.99
C PRO A 10 4.68 -95.64 29.43
N ILE A 11 3.90 -95.89 30.50
CA ILE A 11 3.00 -94.89 31.06
C ILE A 11 3.80 -93.66 31.59
N THR A 12 4.93 -93.90 32.23
CA THR A 12 5.80 -92.85 32.73
C THR A 12 6.46 -92.09 31.58
N ALA A 13 6.86 -92.81 30.52
CA ALA A 13 7.40 -92.17 29.31
C ALA A 13 6.35 -91.25 28.59
N ASP A 14 5.13 -91.80 28.50
CA ASP A 14 4.04 -91.00 27.95
C ASP A 14 3.67 -89.76 28.79
N LEU A 15 3.67 -89.94 30.13
CA LEU A 15 3.43 -88.82 31.06
C LEU A 15 4.54 -87.76 30.98
N ASN A 16 5.78 -88.19 30.87
CA ASN A 16 6.90 -87.27 30.64
C ASN A 16 6.78 -86.54 29.26
N GLY A 17 6.37 -87.26 28.21
CA GLY A 17 6.13 -86.70 26.90
C GLY A 17 5.02 -85.66 26.91
N LEU A 18 3.87 -85.99 27.51
CA LEU A 18 2.76 -85.05 27.70
C LEU A 18 3.11 -83.84 28.54
N THR A 19 3.93 -84.02 29.58
CA THR A 19 4.41 -82.92 30.43
C THR A 19 5.33 -81.96 29.66
N ALA A 20 6.22 -82.51 28.83
CA ALA A 20 7.07 -81.70 27.91
C ALA A 20 6.27 -80.97 26.88
N GLN A 21 5.29 -81.62 26.28
CA GLN A 21 4.33 -80.97 25.32
C GLN A 21 3.54 -79.82 25.97
N ARG A 22 3.01 -80.08 27.20
CA ARG A 22 2.28 -79.01 27.93
C ARG A 22 3.17 -77.80 28.22
N LYS A 23 4.43 -78.03 28.60
CA LYS A 23 5.41 -76.98 28.87
C LYS A 23 5.74 -76.20 27.61
N ALA A 24 5.89 -76.85 26.46
CA ALA A 24 6.12 -76.24 25.16
C ALA A 24 4.91 -75.39 24.73
N VAL A 25 3.70 -75.90 24.87
CA VAL A 25 2.44 -75.16 24.54
C VAL A 25 2.31 -73.96 25.50
N ALA A 26 2.58 -74.07 26.80
CA ALA A 26 2.52 -72.96 27.72
C ALA A 26 3.54 -71.85 27.35
N SER A 27 4.75 -72.22 26.95
CA SER A 27 5.77 -71.31 26.45
C SER A 27 5.30 -70.57 25.16
N LEU A 28 4.74 -71.32 24.24
CA LEU A 28 4.22 -70.76 22.99
C LEU A 28 3.03 -69.80 23.22
N MET A 29 2.14 -70.16 24.14
CA MET A 29 1.05 -69.28 24.56
C MET A 29 1.52 -67.96 25.16
N SER A 30 2.56 -68.03 26.02
CA SER A 30 3.18 -66.84 26.60
C SER A 30 3.79 -65.94 25.53
N THR A 31 4.54 -66.48 24.59
CA THR A 31 5.16 -65.73 23.49
C THR A 31 4.12 -65.10 22.61
N LEU A 32 3.06 -65.86 22.27
CA LEU A 32 1.98 -65.35 21.46
C LEU A 32 1.19 -64.25 22.15
N SER A 33 0.95 -64.40 23.46
CA SER A 33 0.30 -63.33 24.24
C SER A 33 1.12 -62.04 24.30
N ALA A 34 2.45 -62.17 24.49
CA ALA A 34 3.34 -61.00 24.43
C ALA A 34 3.36 -60.33 23.06
N SER A 35 3.42 -61.13 21.99
CA SER A 35 3.35 -60.64 20.61
C SER A 35 2.02 -59.94 20.32
N LYS A 36 0.91 -60.54 20.76
CA LYS A 36 -0.44 -59.91 20.64
C LYS A 36 -0.50 -58.58 21.37
N GLY A 37 0.04 -58.50 22.60
CA GLY A 37 0.10 -57.22 23.34
C GLY A 37 0.93 -56.16 22.62
N GLY A 38 2.07 -56.54 22.05
CA GLY A 38 2.91 -55.65 21.29
C GLY A 38 2.25 -55.14 19.99
N VAL A 39 1.50 -55.99 19.31
CA VAL A 39 0.71 -55.58 18.11
C VAL A 39 -0.43 -54.65 18.50
N GLN A 40 -1.15 -54.96 19.57
CA GLN A 40 -2.23 -54.10 20.05
C GLN A 40 -1.73 -52.72 20.42
N ALA A 41 -0.63 -52.61 21.16
CA ALA A 41 -0.04 -51.30 21.49
C ALA A 41 0.38 -50.50 20.27
N LYS A 42 0.86 -51.18 19.22
CA LYS A 42 1.15 -50.50 17.93
C LYS A 42 -0.11 -50.01 17.22
N LEU A 43 -1.18 -50.79 17.25
CA LEU A 43 -2.49 -50.36 16.65
C LEU A 43 -3.07 -49.17 17.39
N ASP A 44 -2.99 -49.16 18.71
CA ASP A 44 -3.47 -48.06 19.54
C ASP A 44 -2.65 -46.78 19.25
N ALA A 45 -1.33 -46.89 19.13
CA ALA A 45 -0.47 -45.76 18.76
C ALA A 45 -0.75 -45.22 17.34
N VAL A 46 -1.05 -46.10 16.36
CA VAL A 46 -1.46 -45.68 15.02
C VAL A 46 -2.80 -44.95 15.06
N ALA A 47 -3.78 -45.48 15.80
CA ALA A 47 -5.09 -44.82 15.93
C ALA A 47 -4.99 -43.43 16.56
N GLU A 48 -4.12 -43.28 17.58
CA GLU A 48 -3.85 -41.97 18.18
C GLU A 48 -3.18 -41.02 17.19
N ALA A 49 -2.16 -41.50 16.47
CA ALA A 49 -1.48 -40.70 15.45
C ALA A 49 -2.42 -40.25 14.30
N GLU A 50 -3.34 -41.13 13.86
CA GLU A 50 -4.35 -40.80 12.88
C GLU A 50 -5.33 -39.71 13.36
N ALA A 51 -5.75 -39.80 14.63
CA ALA A 51 -6.61 -38.80 15.25
C ALA A 51 -5.90 -37.43 15.32
N GLN A 52 -4.64 -37.43 15.76
CA GLN A 52 -3.83 -36.18 15.77
C GLN A 52 -3.61 -35.62 14.34
N ALA A 53 -3.34 -36.48 13.38
CA ALA A 53 -3.17 -36.06 11.98
C ALA A 53 -4.44 -35.45 11.41
N LYS A 54 -5.61 -35.96 11.78
CA LYS A 54 -6.91 -35.38 11.39
C LYS A 54 -7.09 -33.99 11.99
N ASP A 55 -6.84 -33.83 13.28
CA ASP A 55 -6.95 -32.54 13.97
C ASP A 55 -5.99 -31.51 13.36
N TYR A 56 -4.74 -31.86 13.12
CA TYR A 56 -3.80 -30.97 12.44
C TYR A 56 -4.25 -30.57 11.04
N ARG A 57 -4.86 -31.47 10.25
CA ARG A 57 -5.38 -31.12 8.92
C ARG A 57 -6.52 -30.11 9.01
N GLU A 58 -7.39 -30.25 10.00
CA GLU A 58 -8.48 -29.28 10.23
C GLU A 58 -7.92 -27.92 10.65
N GLN A 59 -6.93 -27.88 11.54
CA GLN A 59 -6.23 -26.65 11.94
C GLN A 59 -5.52 -25.99 10.76
N ILE A 60 -4.78 -26.75 9.95
CA ILE A 60 -4.09 -26.23 8.75
C ILE A 60 -5.11 -25.62 7.79
N THR A 61 -6.25 -26.27 7.56
CA THR A 61 -7.30 -25.75 6.67
C THR A 61 -7.88 -24.43 7.21
N SER A 62 -8.12 -24.36 8.50
CA SER A 62 -8.61 -23.13 9.15
C SER A 62 -7.60 -21.99 9.06
N ILE A 63 -6.33 -22.27 9.35
CA ILE A 63 -5.24 -21.29 9.27
C ILE A 63 -5.04 -20.81 7.81
N ALA A 64 -5.07 -21.73 6.84
CA ALA A 64 -4.92 -21.41 5.44
C ALA A 64 -6.02 -20.46 4.94
N ARG A 65 -7.26 -20.64 5.39
CA ARG A 65 -8.36 -19.70 5.09
C ARG A 65 -8.09 -18.33 5.65
N LYS A 66 -7.74 -18.23 6.93
CA LYS A 66 -7.40 -16.95 7.57
C LYS A 66 -6.22 -16.26 6.88
N LEU A 67 -5.19 -17.02 6.52
CA LEU A 67 -4.04 -16.48 5.79
C LEU A 67 -4.45 -15.88 4.45
N ASN A 68 -5.30 -16.58 3.70
CA ASN A 68 -5.83 -16.06 2.44
C ASN A 68 -6.64 -14.77 2.65
N ASP A 69 -7.49 -14.71 3.68
CA ASP A 69 -8.27 -13.51 4.00
C ASP A 69 -7.35 -12.34 4.34
N TYR A 70 -6.32 -12.57 5.16
CA TYR A 70 -5.32 -11.53 5.46
C TYR A 70 -4.50 -11.11 4.23
N GLN A 71 -4.18 -12.01 3.32
CA GLN A 71 -3.49 -11.66 2.09
C GLN A 71 -4.34 -10.77 1.19
N VAL A 72 -5.63 -11.08 1.05
CA VAL A 72 -6.60 -10.24 0.31
C VAL A 72 -6.70 -8.85 0.95
N LEU A 73 -6.83 -8.77 2.27
CA LEU A 73 -6.86 -7.49 2.98
C LEU A 73 -5.57 -6.72 2.82
N TYR A 74 -4.42 -7.37 2.94
CA TYR A 74 -3.11 -6.75 2.75
C TYR A 74 -2.97 -6.14 1.34
N GLN A 75 -3.40 -6.85 0.31
CA GLN A 75 -3.41 -6.32 -1.06
C GLN A 75 -4.41 -5.18 -1.22
N ALA A 76 -5.63 -5.33 -0.67
CA ALA A 76 -6.66 -4.31 -0.78
C ALA A 76 -6.27 -2.99 -0.08
N PHE A 77 -5.62 -3.05 1.06
CA PHE A 77 -5.17 -1.86 1.82
C PHE A 77 -3.73 -1.44 1.50
N GLY A 78 -3.02 -2.19 0.67
CA GLY A 78 -1.69 -1.85 0.18
C GLY A 78 -1.68 -0.65 -0.77
N LEU A 79 -0.47 -0.24 -1.16
CA LEU A 79 -0.26 0.91 -2.05
C LEU A 79 -0.97 0.76 -3.41
N ASP A 80 -1.05 -0.47 -3.93
CA ASP A 80 -1.68 -0.79 -5.21
C ASP A 80 -3.19 -1.10 -5.10
N GLY A 81 -3.75 -1.04 -3.90
CA GLY A 81 -5.16 -1.31 -3.63
C GLY A 81 -6.01 -0.05 -3.56
N ILE A 82 -6.79 0.09 -2.48
CA ILE A 82 -7.73 1.20 -2.26
C ILE A 82 -7.04 2.55 -2.33
N GLN A 83 -5.82 2.69 -1.80
CA GLN A 83 -5.06 3.94 -1.85
C GLN A 83 -4.82 4.38 -3.29
N TYR A 84 -4.37 3.47 -4.16
CA TYR A 84 -4.19 3.75 -5.58
C TYR A 84 -5.51 4.11 -6.28
N MET A 85 -6.59 3.39 -5.98
CA MET A 85 -7.92 3.68 -6.54
C MET A 85 -8.39 5.09 -6.19
N ILE A 86 -8.17 5.53 -4.94
CA ILE A 86 -8.49 6.89 -4.51
C ILE A 86 -7.67 7.91 -5.30
N VAL A 87 -6.35 7.71 -5.41
CA VAL A 87 -5.47 8.60 -6.17
C VAL A 87 -5.90 8.65 -7.63
N LYS A 88 -6.10 7.49 -8.28
CA LYS A 88 -6.54 7.40 -9.68
C LYS A 88 -7.88 8.12 -9.92
N GLY A 89 -8.79 8.05 -8.95
CA GLY A 89 -10.09 8.74 -9.02
C GLY A 89 -9.99 10.28 -8.90
N VAL A 90 -8.98 10.79 -8.20
CA VAL A 90 -8.80 12.24 -7.97
C VAL A 90 -7.92 12.91 -9.03
N VAL A 91 -6.97 12.18 -9.60
CA VAL A 91 -5.98 12.71 -10.55
C VAL A 91 -6.63 13.44 -11.74
N PRO A 92 -7.69 12.94 -12.40
CA PRO A 92 -8.33 13.68 -13.51
C PRO A 92 -8.86 15.04 -13.09
N GLU A 93 -9.43 15.15 -11.89
CA GLU A 93 -9.94 16.42 -11.36
C GLU A 93 -8.80 17.40 -11.08
N ILE A 94 -7.68 16.91 -10.49
CA ILE A 94 -6.47 17.72 -10.27
C ILE A 94 -5.91 18.21 -11.60
N THR A 95 -5.78 17.33 -12.57
CA THR A 95 -5.27 17.63 -13.91
C THR A 95 -6.11 18.71 -14.58
N HIS A 96 -7.43 18.57 -14.52
CA HIS A 96 -8.35 19.57 -15.09
C HIS A 96 -8.18 20.95 -14.44
N ARG A 97 -8.18 21.00 -13.10
CA ARG A 97 -8.02 22.27 -12.36
C ARG A 97 -6.66 22.91 -12.58
N ALA A 98 -5.60 22.09 -12.55
CA ALA A 98 -4.26 22.58 -12.85
C ALA A 98 -4.16 23.15 -14.26
N ASN A 99 -4.80 22.52 -15.25
CA ASN A 99 -4.80 23.00 -16.62
C ASN A 99 -5.60 24.30 -16.79
N ASP A 100 -6.71 24.49 -16.08
CA ASP A 100 -7.44 25.77 -16.08
C ASP A 100 -6.55 26.93 -15.61
N ILE A 101 -5.76 26.69 -14.55
CA ILE A 101 -4.85 27.69 -14.00
C ILE A 101 -3.65 27.88 -14.94
N LEU A 102 -3.04 26.80 -15.40
CA LEU A 102 -1.88 26.83 -16.29
C LEU A 102 -2.20 27.51 -17.63
N TYR A 103 -3.43 27.32 -18.12
CA TYR A 103 -3.92 28.01 -19.31
C TYR A 103 -3.88 29.54 -19.13
N SER A 104 -4.34 30.04 -17.97
CA SER A 104 -4.31 31.48 -17.67
C SER A 104 -2.87 32.01 -17.64
N MET A 105 -1.91 31.20 -17.14
CA MET A 105 -0.50 31.60 -17.02
C MET A 105 0.30 31.48 -18.32
N THR A 106 -0.13 30.66 -19.26
CA THR A 106 0.66 30.32 -20.44
C THR A 106 -0.03 30.61 -21.77
N GLY A 107 -1.28 31.09 -21.71
CA GLY A 107 -2.10 31.29 -22.93
C GLY A 107 -2.35 29.98 -23.68
N GLY A 108 -2.42 28.86 -22.96
CA GLY A 108 -2.65 27.53 -23.55
C GLY A 108 -1.41 26.88 -24.17
N ARG A 109 -0.22 27.47 -24.02
CA ARG A 109 1.02 26.92 -24.59
C ARG A 109 1.49 25.66 -23.90
N MET A 110 1.02 25.38 -22.69
CA MET A 110 1.40 24.23 -21.89
C MET A 110 0.17 23.60 -21.24
N ALA A 111 0.18 22.27 -21.12
CA ALA A 111 -0.82 21.52 -20.37
C ALA A 111 -0.15 20.39 -19.58
N VAL A 112 -0.62 20.18 -18.37
CA VAL A 112 -0.21 19.07 -17.49
C VAL A 112 -0.97 17.81 -17.86
N ASP A 113 -0.27 16.67 -17.89
CA ASP A 113 -0.82 15.32 -18.00
C ASP A 113 -0.26 14.48 -16.86
N ILE A 114 -1.09 14.18 -15.87
CA ILE A 114 -0.70 13.36 -14.71
C ILE A 114 -1.09 11.91 -15.01
N ARG A 115 -0.10 11.05 -15.19
CA ARG A 115 -0.25 9.64 -15.52
C ARG A 115 -0.18 8.80 -14.27
N THR A 116 -1.15 7.94 -14.08
CA THR A 116 -1.25 7.01 -12.94
C THR A 116 -0.73 5.62 -13.26
N GLU A 117 -0.37 5.37 -14.50
CA GLU A 117 0.10 4.08 -15.00
C GLU A 117 1.33 4.28 -15.89
N LYS A 118 2.21 3.30 -15.89
CA LYS A 118 3.42 3.28 -16.69
C LYS A 118 3.68 1.89 -17.22
N GLU A 119 4.03 1.77 -18.49
CA GLU A 119 4.54 0.53 -19.06
C GLU A 119 6.00 0.31 -18.64
N GLN A 120 6.26 -0.80 -17.98
CA GLN A 120 7.62 -1.19 -17.58
C GLN A 120 8.39 -1.68 -18.79
N LYS A 121 9.50 -1.03 -19.13
CA LYS A 121 10.28 -1.31 -20.34
C LYS A 121 10.80 -2.76 -20.45
N SER A 122 11.08 -3.40 -19.31
CA SER A 122 11.64 -4.76 -19.24
C SER A 122 10.60 -5.86 -19.43
N THR A 123 9.41 -5.70 -18.86
CA THR A 123 8.37 -6.74 -18.81
C THR A 123 7.14 -6.42 -19.67
N LYS A 124 7.05 -5.20 -20.20
CA LYS A 124 5.87 -4.65 -20.89
C LYS A 124 4.58 -4.71 -20.05
N GLN A 125 4.71 -4.89 -18.74
CA GLN A 125 3.58 -4.86 -17.82
C GLN A 125 3.22 -3.43 -17.46
N ILE A 126 1.92 -3.16 -17.32
CA ILE A 126 1.43 -1.88 -16.79
C ILE A 126 1.57 -1.94 -15.29
N VAL A 127 2.31 -1.00 -14.72
CA VAL A 127 2.50 -0.85 -13.27
C VAL A 127 1.94 0.49 -12.83
N ASN A 128 1.45 0.52 -11.60
CA ASN A 128 0.98 1.75 -10.98
C ASN A 128 2.15 2.73 -10.82
N SER A 129 1.95 3.95 -11.26
CA SER A 129 2.96 5.01 -11.21
C SER A 129 2.25 6.36 -11.03
N LEU A 130 2.97 7.37 -10.59
CA LEU A 130 2.48 8.75 -10.61
C LEU A 130 3.56 9.60 -11.29
N GLU A 131 3.35 9.88 -12.57
CA GLU A 131 4.26 10.68 -13.38
C GLU A 131 3.58 11.96 -13.87
N VAL A 132 4.31 13.07 -13.79
CA VAL A 132 3.84 14.36 -14.31
C VAL A 132 4.51 14.62 -15.65
N TRP A 133 3.72 14.67 -16.67
CA TRP A 133 4.12 14.98 -18.05
C TRP A 133 3.54 16.33 -18.48
N ILE A 134 4.25 17.03 -19.32
CA ILE A 134 3.83 18.33 -19.83
C ILE A 134 3.76 18.26 -21.34
N ASN A 135 2.60 18.63 -21.86
CA ASN A 135 2.37 18.80 -23.27
C ASN A 135 2.61 20.27 -23.62
N SER A 136 3.57 20.55 -24.47
CA SER A 136 3.92 21.90 -24.93
C SER A 136 3.73 22.00 -26.44
N LEU A 137 3.19 23.14 -26.92
CA LEU A 137 3.01 23.40 -28.36
C LEU A 137 4.34 23.38 -29.12
N SER A 138 5.45 23.80 -28.48
CA SER A 138 6.78 23.90 -29.12
C SER A 138 7.63 22.66 -28.96
N GLY A 139 7.34 21.79 -27.99
CA GLY A 139 8.26 20.71 -27.58
C GLY A 139 7.62 19.33 -27.42
N GLY A 140 6.33 19.17 -27.74
CA GLY A 140 5.61 17.92 -27.56
C GLY A 140 5.46 17.51 -26.09
N SER A 141 5.26 16.22 -25.83
CA SER A 141 5.07 15.68 -24.49
C SER A 141 6.41 15.29 -23.87
N ARG A 142 6.76 15.88 -22.71
CA ARG A 142 8.00 15.61 -21.98
C ARG A 142 7.75 15.50 -20.48
N PRO A 143 8.58 14.71 -19.74
CA PRO A 143 8.50 14.64 -18.28
C PRO A 143 8.75 16.01 -17.64
N TYR A 144 8.10 16.29 -16.52
CA TYR A 144 8.23 17.54 -15.76
C TYR A 144 9.71 17.90 -15.48
N GLN A 145 10.56 16.91 -15.20
CA GLN A 145 11.97 17.13 -14.91
C GLN A 145 12.77 17.76 -16.05
N SER A 146 12.31 17.60 -17.29
CA SER A 146 12.98 18.08 -18.51
C SER A 146 12.66 19.55 -18.85
N HIS A 147 11.87 20.23 -18.03
CA HIS A 147 11.45 21.61 -18.25
C HIS A 147 12.37 22.62 -17.57
N SER A 148 12.38 23.87 -18.08
CA SER A 148 13.14 24.99 -17.50
C SER A 148 12.66 25.34 -16.09
N GLY A 149 13.47 26.08 -15.31
CA GLY A 149 13.12 26.52 -13.97
C GLY A 149 11.81 27.29 -13.90
N GLY A 150 11.64 28.30 -14.77
CA GLY A 150 10.42 29.11 -14.83
C GLY A 150 9.17 28.32 -15.26
N GLU A 151 9.32 27.37 -16.20
CA GLU A 151 8.22 26.47 -16.56
C GLU A 151 7.81 25.57 -15.40
N LYS A 152 8.79 24.98 -14.68
CA LYS A 152 8.54 24.15 -13.50
C LYS A 152 7.79 24.89 -12.41
N VAL A 153 8.12 26.15 -12.20
CA VAL A 153 7.41 26.99 -11.21
C VAL A 153 5.95 27.17 -11.59
N LYS A 154 5.66 27.55 -12.85
CA LYS A 154 4.28 27.72 -13.36
C LYS A 154 3.47 26.44 -13.22
N ILE A 155 4.07 25.29 -13.58
CA ILE A 155 3.43 23.97 -13.47
C ILE A 155 3.17 23.60 -12.00
N SER A 156 4.18 23.74 -11.14
CA SER A 156 4.06 23.42 -9.71
C SER A 156 2.98 24.27 -9.06
N LEU A 157 2.95 25.55 -9.35
CA LEU A 157 1.92 26.47 -8.84
C LEU A 157 0.52 26.03 -9.31
N ALA A 158 0.34 25.77 -10.60
CA ALA A 158 -0.94 25.38 -11.14
C ALA A 158 -1.47 24.08 -10.50
N VAL A 159 -0.60 23.10 -10.30
CA VAL A 159 -0.96 21.83 -9.61
C VAL A 159 -1.29 22.08 -8.15
N THR A 160 -0.49 22.87 -7.44
CA THR A 160 -0.70 23.16 -6.01
C THR A 160 -2.01 23.89 -5.78
N LEU A 161 -2.28 24.93 -6.56
CA LEU A 161 -3.52 25.70 -6.46
C LEU A 161 -4.75 24.86 -6.88
N GLY A 162 -4.61 24.06 -7.92
CA GLY A 162 -5.65 23.11 -8.32
C GLY A 162 -6.00 22.11 -7.23
N LEU A 163 -4.98 21.57 -6.56
CA LEU A 163 -5.17 20.66 -5.42
C LEU A 163 -5.82 21.37 -4.21
N ALA A 164 -5.42 22.61 -3.94
CA ALA A 164 -6.01 23.40 -2.86
C ALA A 164 -7.51 23.67 -3.09
N ASP A 165 -7.90 24.03 -4.32
CA ASP A 165 -9.31 24.23 -4.70
C ASP A 165 -10.14 22.94 -4.51
N ILE A 166 -9.62 21.80 -4.96
CA ILE A 166 -10.28 20.50 -4.79
C ILE A 166 -10.45 20.14 -3.32
N LYS A 167 -9.39 20.31 -2.51
CA LYS A 167 -9.44 20.02 -1.06
C LYS A 167 -10.49 20.89 -0.37
N ALA A 168 -10.56 22.17 -0.68
CA ALA A 168 -11.54 23.07 -0.10
C ALA A 168 -12.99 22.65 -0.48
N ARG A 169 -13.24 22.36 -1.74
CA ARG A 169 -14.56 21.92 -2.23
C ARG A 169 -15.00 20.61 -1.58
N ARG A 170 -14.10 19.64 -1.47
CA ARG A 170 -14.40 18.34 -0.83
C ARG A 170 -14.64 18.44 0.68
N ALA A 171 -13.99 19.41 1.33
CA ALA A 171 -14.24 19.72 2.73
C ALA A 171 -15.53 20.54 2.96
N GLY A 172 -16.24 20.94 1.90
CA GLY A 172 -17.40 21.83 2.00
C GLY A 172 -17.04 23.24 2.46
N VAL A 173 -15.74 23.61 2.36
CA VAL A 173 -15.21 24.90 2.81
C VAL A 173 -14.82 25.70 1.58
N GLN A 174 -15.16 26.97 1.59
CA GLN A 174 -14.61 27.90 0.60
C GLN A 174 -13.22 28.36 1.06
N LEU A 175 -12.26 28.41 0.13
CA LEU A 175 -10.97 29.03 0.39
C LEU A 175 -11.20 30.52 0.67
N GLY A 176 -11.20 30.89 1.96
CA GLY A 176 -11.43 32.27 2.39
C GLY A 176 -10.17 33.13 2.28
N MET A 177 -8.99 32.51 2.40
CA MET A 177 -7.71 33.24 2.35
C MET A 177 -6.59 32.34 1.79
N LEU A 178 -5.75 32.93 0.95
CA LEU A 178 -4.54 32.33 0.42
C LEU A 178 -3.36 33.21 0.80
N PHE A 179 -2.40 32.65 1.54
CA PHE A 179 -1.14 33.30 1.87
C PHE A 179 -0.04 32.79 0.96
N ILE A 180 0.71 33.71 0.37
CA ILE A 180 1.85 33.44 -0.48
C ILE A 180 3.04 34.18 0.13
N ASP A 181 4.03 33.43 0.55
CA ASP A 181 5.26 33.98 1.11
C ASP A 181 6.37 33.83 0.06
N GLU A 182 6.85 34.96 -0.44
CA GLU A 182 7.85 35.09 -1.49
C GLU A 182 7.62 34.09 -2.66
N PRO A 183 6.90 34.51 -3.74
CA PRO A 183 6.77 33.67 -4.92
C PRO A 183 8.17 33.29 -5.42
N PRO A 184 8.35 32.04 -5.89
CA PRO A 184 9.66 31.57 -6.32
C PRO A 184 10.19 32.44 -7.47
N PHE A 185 11.53 32.57 -7.53
CA PHE A 185 12.24 33.36 -8.56
C PHE A 185 11.74 33.07 -9.96
N LEU A 186 11.01 34.02 -10.53
CA LEU A 186 10.52 34.03 -11.89
C LEU A 186 11.22 35.18 -12.64
N ASP A 187 11.34 35.03 -13.95
CA ASP A 187 11.61 36.17 -14.81
C ASP A 187 10.41 37.15 -14.80
N SER A 188 10.58 38.36 -15.32
CA SER A 188 9.52 39.37 -15.29
C SER A 188 8.21 38.89 -15.94
N ASP A 189 8.29 38.20 -17.06
CA ASP A 189 7.11 37.61 -17.73
C ASP A 189 6.46 36.54 -16.88
N GLY A 190 7.26 35.75 -16.15
CA GLY A 190 6.80 34.75 -15.22
C GLY A 190 6.10 35.36 -14.01
N THR A 191 6.64 36.42 -13.45
CA THR A 191 6.06 37.18 -12.31
C THR A 191 4.71 37.80 -12.71
N GLU A 192 4.61 38.41 -13.88
CA GLU A 192 3.35 38.93 -14.39
C GLU A 192 2.31 37.84 -14.57
N ALA A 193 2.65 36.75 -15.27
CA ALA A 193 1.76 35.63 -15.46
C ALA A 193 1.31 34.98 -14.15
N TYR A 194 2.18 34.95 -13.14
CA TYR A 194 1.86 34.49 -11.82
C TYR A 194 0.84 35.37 -11.12
N ALA A 195 1.05 36.69 -11.13
CA ALA A 195 0.13 37.65 -10.55
C ALA A 195 -1.24 37.61 -11.25
N ASP A 196 -1.25 37.51 -12.60
CA ASP A 196 -2.49 37.39 -13.40
C ASP A 196 -3.27 36.11 -13.08
N ALA A 197 -2.56 34.96 -12.81
CA ALA A 197 -3.20 33.74 -12.38
C ALA A 197 -3.86 33.90 -11.00
N LEU A 198 -3.22 34.58 -10.06
CA LEU A 198 -3.80 34.87 -8.75
C LEU A 198 -5.00 35.80 -8.86
N ALA A 199 -4.92 36.85 -9.65
CA ALA A 199 -6.05 37.75 -9.92
C ALA A 199 -7.26 37.01 -10.55
N SER A 200 -6.99 36.11 -11.50
CA SER A 200 -8.01 35.24 -12.08
C SER A 200 -8.66 34.31 -11.03
N MET A 201 -7.87 33.76 -10.11
CA MET A 201 -8.40 32.95 -8.99
C MET A 201 -9.29 33.77 -8.06
N ALA A 202 -8.88 34.98 -7.68
CA ALA A 202 -9.66 35.89 -6.85
C ALA A 202 -10.98 36.23 -7.51
N THR A 203 -10.97 36.52 -8.84
CA THR A 203 -12.17 36.79 -9.59
C THR A 203 -13.17 35.63 -9.65
N ARG A 204 -12.65 34.40 -9.80
CA ARG A 204 -13.47 33.17 -9.81
C ARG A 204 -14.01 32.82 -8.43
N ASN A 205 -13.38 33.28 -7.37
CA ASN A 205 -13.76 33.03 -5.98
C ASN A 205 -13.86 34.35 -5.20
N PRO A 206 -14.96 35.11 -5.35
CA PRO A 206 -15.08 36.46 -4.74
C PRO A 206 -14.95 36.49 -3.21
N ALA A 207 -15.18 35.36 -2.56
CA ALA A 207 -15.00 35.23 -1.10
C ALA A 207 -13.53 35.02 -0.70
N MET A 208 -12.63 34.77 -1.67
CA MET A 208 -11.22 34.50 -1.38
C MET A 208 -10.42 35.80 -1.32
N ARG A 209 -9.61 35.94 -0.27
CA ARG A 209 -8.61 37.00 -0.13
C ARG A 209 -7.24 36.42 -0.41
N ILE A 210 -6.44 37.09 -1.24
CA ILE A 210 -5.05 36.70 -1.51
C ILE A 210 -4.13 37.71 -0.87
N LEU A 211 -3.25 37.24 0.00
CA LEU A 211 -2.19 38.02 0.60
C LEU A 211 -0.84 37.49 0.12
N ALA A 212 -0.12 38.28 -0.67
CA ALA A 212 1.18 37.91 -1.18
C ALA A 212 2.27 38.80 -0.55
N ILE A 213 3.29 38.19 0.02
CA ILE A 213 4.49 38.87 0.49
C ILE A 213 5.50 38.81 -0.64
N SER A 214 5.96 39.98 -1.10
CA SER A 214 6.94 40.08 -2.18
C SER A 214 7.74 41.37 -2.07
N HIS A 215 8.99 41.29 -2.45
CA HIS A 215 9.84 42.46 -2.65
C HIS A 215 9.98 42.85 -4.14
N ASP A 216 9.36 42.08 -5.05
CA ASP A 216 9.40 42.35 -6.49
C ASP A 216 8.40 43.46 -6.87
N PRO A 217 8.86 44.62 -7.41
CA PRO A 217 7.99 45.73 -7.81
C PRO A 217 6.95 45.36 -8.85
N THR A 218 7.28 44.43 -9.76
CA THR A 218 6.36 43.94 -10.80
C THR A 218 5.18 43.22 -10.18
N MET A 219 5.46 42.36 -9.16
CA MET A 219 4.44 41.67 -8.40
C MET A 219 3.55 42.65 -7.63
N VAL A 220 4.15 43.58 -6.88
CA VAL A 220 3.42 44.59 -6.08
C VAL A 220 2.50 45.44 -6.95
N ALA A 221 2.96 45.90 -8.12
CA ALA A 221 2.17 46.71 -9.03
C ALA A 221 0.91 46.01 -9.60
N ARG A 222 0.82 44.69 -9.52
CA ARG A 222 -0.35 43.92 -10.01
C ARG A 222 -1.46 43.77 -8.97
N PHE A 223 -1.21 44.11 -7.71
CA PHE A 223 -2.24 44.08 -6.66
C PHE A 223 -2.86 45.44 -6.44
N PRO A 224 -4.19 45.52 -6.25
CA PRO A 224 -4.93 46.79 -6.08
C PRO A 224 -4.65 47.49 -4.74
N GLN A 225 -4.09 46.77 -3.76
CA GLN A 225 -3.76 47.28 -2.45
C GLN A 225 -2.42 46.74 -2.01
N SER A 226 -1.60 47.54 -1.35
CA SER A 226 -0.34 47.12 -0.78
C SER A 226 -0.21 47.52 0.70
N ILE A 227 0.44 46.66 1.48
CA ILE A 227 0.82 46.91 2.86
C ILE A 227 2.34 46.99 2.87
N ARG A 228 2.88 48.20 3.05
CA ARG A 228 4.32 48.43 3.12
C ARG A 228 4.81 48.37 4.56
N VAL A 229 5.80 47.55 4.78
CA VAL A 229 6.48 47.42 6.08
C VAL A 229 7.90 47.95 5.91
N GLU A 230 8.23 49.01 6.61
CA GLU A 230 9.57 49.62 6.59
C GLU A 230 10.24 49.49 7.96
N SER A 231 11.48 49.01 7.96
CA SER A 231 12.28 48.91 9.18
C SER A 231 13.02 50.24 9.42
N GLY A 232 12.90 50.81 10.60
CA GLY A 232 13.61 52.03 11.04
C GLY A 232 14.34 51.82 12.37
N GLU A 233 15.09 52.83 12.79
CA GLU A 233 15.89 52.80 14.04
C GLU A 233 15.04 52.58 15.30
N ASN A 234 13.78 52.99 15.28
CA ASN A 234 12.84 52.85 16.41
C ASN A 234 11.82 51.72 16.24
N GLY A 235 12.10 50.76 15.35
CA GLY A 235 11.18 49.65 15.03
C GLY A 235 10.61 49.72 13.62
N SER A 236 9.64 48.86 13.32
CA SER A 236 9.02 48.79 12.00
C SER A 236 7.74 49.62 11.92
N THR A 237 7.57 50.34 10.84
CA THR A 237 6.32 51.06 10.51
C THR A 237 5.55 50.37 9.44
N VAL A 238 4.21 50.41 9.52
CA VAL A 238 3.29 49.79 8.57
C VAL A 238 2.45 50.88 7.93
N ARG A 239 2.38 50.88 6.59
CA ARG A 239 1.55 51.80 5.80
C ARG A 239 0.68 50.97 4.84
N MET A 240 -0.51 51.44 4.57
CA MET A 240 -1.40 50.94 3.52
C MET A 240 -1.40 51.93 2.36
N ASP A 241 -1.04 51.44 1.19
CA ASP A 241 -1.06 52.19 -0.07
C ASP A 241 -2.16 51.73 -0.99
#